data_085a8fc5d0112b8a063d2f0ef118a24b
#
_entry.id   085a8fc5d0112b8a063d2f0ef118a24b
#
_cell.length_a   1.000
_cell.length_b   1.000
_cell.length_c   1.000
_cell.angle_alpha   90.00
_cell.angle_beta   90.00
_cell.angle_gamma   90.00
#
_symmetry.space_group_name_H-M   'P 1'
#
loop_
_entity.id
_entity.type
_entity.pdbx_description
1 polymer ?
#
loop_
_entity_poly.entity_id
_entity_poly.type
_entity_poly.pdbx_seq_one_letter_code
_entity_poly.pdbx_strand_id
1 'polypeptide(L)'
;MTIRRAWEIVVHVLATRLSRFDTYPSEVVESLETHVLVRVWLPDRPGALGLVAARIGSVGGDIVGVDVLERSEGVAVDEFAVVLPTLDVLELLAREIEQVDGTSVEEFRVVQAFPDPRLDALESAATLCEAGSVDELQKTLVEHLRREFLAEWAVLLIEDALAVGAGDTPPAAELLAAIAAGTAASPKVADGTTGPDDLLVAALPVHEATILIGRSGQTFRRRERAQLLALARIADRAWSLLT
;
A
#
# COMPACT_ATOMS: atom_id res chain seq x y z
N MET A 1 -14.80 9.75 4.98
CA MET A 1 -15.34 8.93 3.84
C MET A 1 -16.24 7.87 4.46
N THR A 2 -17.51 7.83 4.13
CA THR A 2 -18.52 7.05 4.87
C THR A 2 -18.37 5.55 4.53
N ILE A 3 -18.50 4.65 5.53
CA ILE A 3 -18.53 3.17 5.45
C ILE A 3 -19.30 2.65 4.23
N ARG A 4 -20.34 3.35 3.81
CA ARG A 4 -21.17 3.05 2.63
C ARG A 4 -20.39 3.05 1.30
N ARG A 5 -19.34 3.87 1.14
CA ARG A 5 -18.50 3.91 -0.09
C ARG A 5 -17.49 2.76 -0.13
N ALA A 6 -16.94 2.37 1.02
CA ALA A 6 -16.05 1.21 1.12
C ALA A 6 -16.81 -0.08 0.81
N TRP A 7 -18.06 -0.19 1.27
CA TRP A 7 -18.96 -1.31 0.98
C TRP A 7 -19.28 -1.45 -0.51
N GLU A 8 -19.59 -0.37 -1.21
CA GLU A 8 -19.87 -0.40 -2.66
C GLU A 8 -18.66 -0.89 -3.47
N ILE A 9 -17.44 -0.55 -3.06
CA ILE A 9 -16.20 -1.02 -3.71
C ILE A 9 -15.99 -2.52 -3.45
N VAL A 10 -16.16 -2.98 -2.21
CA VAL A 10 -16.03 -4.40 -1.84
C VAL A 10 -17.07 -5.27 -2.57
N VAL A 11 -18.32 -4.82 -2.63
CA VAL A 11 -19.40 -5.53 -3.34
C VAL A 11 -19.17 -5.55 -4.84
N HIS A 12 -18.65 -4.46 -5.42
CA HIS A 12 -18.39 -4.38 -6.87
C HIS A 12 -17.23 -5.29 -7.29
N VAL A 13 -16.16 -5.36 -6.50
CA VAL A 13 -15.01 -6.25 -6.75
C VAL A 13 -15.42 -7.72 -6.60
N LEU A 14 -16.28 -8.05 -5.63
CA LEU A 14 -16.79 -9.41 -5.42
C LEU A 14 -17.77 -9.82 -6.53
N ALA A 15 -18.69 -8.95 -6.93
CA ALA A 15 -19.66 -9.24 -8.00
C ALA A 15 -18.96 -9.52 -9.33
N THR A 16 -17.89 -8.82 -9.66
CA THR A 16 -17.12 -9.00 -10.90
C THR A 16 -16.29 -10.28 -10.90
N ARG A 17 -15.92 -10.83 -9.72
CA ARG A 17 -15.19 -12.09 -9.60
C ARG A 17 -16.06 -13.33 -9.52
N LEU A 18 -17.25 -13.25 -8.90
CA LEU A 18 -18.17 -14.38 -8.75
C LEU A 18 -18.83 -14.78 -10.10
N SER A 19 -18.93 -13.88 -11.05
CA SER A 19 -19.46 -14.20 -12.40
C SER A 19 -18.56 -15.09 -13.27
N ARG A 20 -17.36 -15.47 -12.80
CA ARG A 20 -16.43 -16.38 -13.51
C ARG A 20 -16.42 -17.83 -13.01
N PHE A 21 -17.22 -18.17 -11.99
CA PHE A 21 -17.24 -19.51 -11.40
C PHE A 21 -18.61 -20.19 -11.43
N ASP A 22 -19.23 -20.19 -12.61
CA ASP A 22 -20.44 -20.97 -12.87
C ASP A 22 -20.09 -22.41 -13.26
N THR A 23 -19.42 -23.18 -12.41
CA THR A 23 -19.42 -24.67 -12.51
C THR A 23 -18.61 -25.29 -11.36
N TYR A 24 -19.15 -25.34 -10.13
CA TYR A 24 -18.69 -26.28 -9.12
C TYR A 24 -19.89 -26.93 -8.40
N PRO A 25 -19.82 -28.26 -8.12
CA PRO A 25 -20.90 -28.96 -7.44
C PRO A 25 -21.04 -28.51 -5.98
N SER A 26 -22.29 -28.39 -5.53
CA SER A 26 -22.77 -27.80 -4.29
C SER A 26 -22.46 -28.58 -2.99
N GLU A 27 -21.39 -29.33 -2.89
CA GLU A 27 -21.07 -30.18 -1.73
C GLU A 27 -19.72 -29.91 -1.04
N VAL A 28 -19.03 -28.81 -1.36
CA VAL A 28 -17.83 -28.39 -0.61
C VAL A 28 -17.99 -26.90 -0.23
N VAL A 29 -18.94 -26.63 0.65
CA VAL A 29 -18.88 -25.40 1.45
C VAL A 29 -18.03 -25.73 2.70
N GLU A 30 -16.74 -26.01 2.51
CA GLU A 30 -15.75 -25.73 3.52
C GLU A 30 -15.82 -24.24 3.80
N SER A 31 -15.95 -23.85 5.07
CA SER A 31 -15.89 -22.46 5.52
C SER A 31 -14.60 -21.84 4.99
N LEU A 32 -14.69 -21.14 3.88
CA LEU A 32 -13.54 -20.43 3.31
C LEU A 32 -13.22 -19.29 4.26
N GLU A 33 -12.26 -19.53 5.15
CA GLU A 33 -11.69 -18.49 5.97
C GLU A 33 -11.34 -17.29 5.09
N THR A 34 -11.76 -16.10 5.53
CA THR A 34 -11.56 -14.87 4.76
C THR A 34 -10.38 -14.12 5.35
N HIS A 35 -9.33 -13.93 4.55
CA HIS A 35 -8.17 -13.14 4.94
C HIS A 35 -8.45 -11.66 4.70
N VAL A 36 -8.34 -10.85 5.74
CA VAL A 36 -8.66 -9.42 5.69
C VAL A 36 -7.54 -8.61 6.34
N LEU A 37 -7.08 -7.59 5.65
CA LEU A 37 -6.28 -6.52 6.25
C LEU A 37 -7.24 -5.44 6.74
N VAL A 38 -7.12 -5.08 8.01
CA VAL A 38 -7.96 -4.08 8.67
C VAL A 38 -7.06 -2.94 9.13
N ARG A 39 -7.21 -1.77 8.53
CA ARG A 39 -6.48 -0.57 8.91
C ARG A 39 -7.29 0.25 9.89
N VAL A 40 -6.70 0.56 11.05
CA VAL A 40 -7.38 1.20 12.17
C VAL A 40 -6.57 2.41 12.66
N TRP A 41 -7.26 3.54 12.82
CA TRP A 41 -6.79 4.66 13.63
C TRP A 41 -7.06 4.35 15.09
N LEU A 42 -6.07 4.50 15.95
CA LEU A 42 -6.21 4.28 17.39
C LEU A 42 -5.34 5.25 18.19
N PRO A 43 -5.70 5.54 19.47
CA PRO A 43 -4.86 6.34 20.36
C PRO A 43 -3.50 5.67 20.58
N ASP A 44 -2.39 6.41 20.42
CA ASP A 44 -1.04 5.91 20.71
C ASP A 44 -0.79 5.92 22.23
N ARG A 45 -1.43 4.98 22.93
CA ARG A 45 -1.30 4.77 24.37
C ARG A 45 -1.24 3.29 24.71
N PRO A 46 -0.57 2.94 25.81
CA PRO A 46 -0.55 1.55 26.29
C PRO A 46 -1.95 0.95 26.42
N GLY A 47 -2.13 -0.26 25.89
CA GLY A 47 -3.38 -1.01 25.96
C GLY A 47 -4.38 -0.77 24.81
N ALA A 48 -4.26 0.29 24.02
CA ALA A 48 -5.19 0.58 22.92
C ALA A 48 -5.25 -0.57 21.91
N LEU A 49 -4.08 -1.06 21.47
CA LEU A 49 -3.95 -2.22 20.58
C LEU A 49 -4.65 -3.46 21.17
N GLY A 50 -4.49 -3.72 22.46
CA GLY A 50 -5.11 -4.86 23.12
C GLY A 50 -6.63 -4.79 23.17
N LEU A 51 -7.21 -3.58 23.31
CA LEU A 51 -8.65 -3.37 23.23
C LEU A 51 -9.19 -3.66 21.83
N VAL A 52 -8.51 -3.19 20.78
CA VAL A 52 -8.89 -3.50 19.39
C VAL A 52 -8.78 -5.00 19.14
N ALA A 53 -7.69 -5.65 19.57
CA ALA A 53 -7.52 -7.10 19.42
C ALA A 53 -8.65 -7.90 20.13
N ALA A 54 -9.07 -7.48 21.31
CA ALA A 54 -10.20 -8.11 22.02
C ALA A 54 -11.52 -8.00 21.21
N ARG A 55 -11.75 -6.87 20.53
CA ARG A 55 -12.92 -6.68 19.66
C ARG A 55 -12.86 -7.55 18.40
N ILE A 56 -11.70 -7.68 17.79
CA ILE A 56 -11.51 -8.61 16.67
C ILE A 56 -11.81 -10.05 17.11
N GLY A 57 -11.28 -10.47 18.24
CA GLY A 57 -11.55 -11.80 18.79
C GLY A 57 -13.03 -12.04 19.16
N SER A 58 -13.76 -10.99 19.56
CA SER A 58 -15.19 -11.13 19.94
C SER A 58 -16.11 -11.50 18.77
N VAL A 59 -15.70 -11.24 17.53
CA VAL A 59 -16.42 -11.64 16.32
C VAL A 59 -15.87 -12.93 15.70
N GLY A 60 -14.99 -13.64 16.40
CA GLY A 60 -14.35 -14.86 15.90
C GLY A 60 -13.17 -14.61 14.95
N GLY A 61 -12.67 -13.39 14.90
CA GLY A 61 -11.46 -13.06 14.11
C GLY A 61 -10.19 -13.53 14.82
N ASP A 62 -9.27 -14.14 14.06
CA ASP A 62 -7.94 -14.50 14.51
C ASP A 62 -6.90 -13.54 13.91
N ILE A 63 -6.07 -12.92 14.77
CA ILE A 63 -5.05 -11.98 14.36
C ILE A 63 -3.75 -12.74 14.10
N VAL A 64 -3.32 -12.78 12.85
CA VAL A 64 -2.08 -13.44 12.42
C VAL A 64 -0.91 -12.47 12.26
N GLY A 65 -1.17 -11.16 12.23
CA GLY A 65 -0.14 -10.14 12.14
C GLY A 65 -0.65 -8.75 12.51
N VAL A 66 0.27 -7.89 12.95
CA VAL A 66 0.00 -6.46 13.21
C VAL A 66 1.19 -5.65 12.74
N ASP A 67 0.92 -4.65 11.91
CA ASP A 67 1.90 -3.69 11.42
C ASP A 67 1.55 -2.27 11.86
N VAL A 68 2.49 -1.58 12.50
CA VAL A 68 2.37 -0.17 12.83
C VAL A 68 2.81 0.65 11.62
N LEU A 69 1.87 1.26 10.92
CA LEU A 69 2.13 2.01 9.69
C LEU A 69 2.61 3.43 9.98
N GLU A 70 2.04 4.05 11.01
CA GLU A 70 2.36 5.43 11.39
C GLU A 70 2.09 5.68 12.88
N ARG A 71 2.90 6.58 13.48
CA ARG A 71 2.66 7.15 14.81
C ARG A 71 2.91 8.65 14.77
N SER A 72 1.95 9.43 15.17
CA SER A 72 2.05 10.90 15.18
C SER A 72 1.08 11.51 16.18
N GLU A 73 1.55 12.46 16.98
CA GLU A 73 0.73 13.34 17.84
C GLU A 73 -0.30 12.62 18.75
N GLY A 74 0.07 11.44 19.28
CA GLY A 74 -0.80 10.66 20.17
C GLY A 74 -1.80 9.76 19.48
N VAL A 75 -1.67 9.61 18.16
CA VAL A 75 -2.47 8.70 17.34
C VAL A 75 -1.55 7.72 16.59
N ALA A 76 -1.97 6.48 16.47
CA ALA A 76 -1.33 5.47 15.63
C ALA A 76 -2.27 5.02 14.52
N VAL A 77 -1.68 4.56 13.41
CA VAL A 77 -2.37 3.83 12.35
C VAL A 77 -1.75 2.46 12.29
N ASP A 78 -2.53 1.46 12.66
CA ASP A 78 -2.09 0.06 12.65
C ASP A 78 -2.89 -0.74 11.61
N GLU A 79 -2.24 -1.70 10.96
CA GLU A 79 -2.86 -2.65 10.06
C GLU A 79 -2.83 -4.04 10.68
N PHE A 80 -4.01 -4.63 10.85
CA PHE A 80 -4.18 -5.97 11.39
C PHE A 80 -4.42 -6.96 10.24
N ALA A 81 -3.64 -8.03 10.19
CA ALA A 81 -3.90 -9.18 9.35
C ALA A 81 -4.83 -10.14 10.13
N VAL A 82 -6.06 -10.29 9.67
CA VAL A 82 -7.12 -11.02 10.39
C VAL A 82 -7.69 -12.11 9.51
N VAL A 83 -7.77 -13.33 10.07
CA VAL A 83 -8.56 -14.42 9.50
C VAL A 83 -9.96 -14.35 10.07
N LEU A 84 -10.97 -14.19 9.23
CA LEU A 84 -12.37 -14.18 9.63
C LEU A 84 -13.06 -15.50 9.24
N PRO A 85 -14.03 -15.98 10.03
CA PRO A 85 -14.78 -17.19 9.69
C PRO A 85 -15.58 -17.04 8.38
N THR A 86 -16.09 -15.84 8.11
CA THR A 86 -16.86 -15.52 6.90
C THR A 86 -16.77 -14.03 6.57
N LEU A 87 -17.10 -13.65 5.34
CA LEU A 87 -17.04 -12.23 4.91
C LEU A 87 -18.16 -11.37 5.49
N ASP A 88 -19.29 -11.95 5.84
CA ASP A 88 -20.47 -11.24 6.34
C ASP A 88 -20.27 -10.63 7.74
N VAL A 89 -19.24 -11.06 8.50
CA VAL A 89 -18.91 -10.46 9.80
C VAL A 89 -18.17 -9.13 9.69
N LEU A 90 -17.78 -8.65 8.50
CA LEU A 90 -17.01 -7.40 8.33
C LEU A 90 -17.70 -6.16 8.91
N GLU A 91 -19.02 -6.03 8.68
CA GLU A 91 -19.78 -4.90 9.25
C GLU A 91 -19.86 -4.96 10.80
N LEU A 92 -19.96 -6.17 11.34
CA LEU A 92 -19.95 -6.37 12.78
C LEU A 92 -18.57 -6.04 13.33
N LEU A 93 -17.50 -6.49 12.66
CA LEU A 93 -16.12 -6.21 13.04
C LEU A 93 -15.86 -4.69 13.08
N ALA A 94 -16.31 -3.94 12.07
CA ALA A 94 -16.16 -2.48 12.05
C ALA A 94 -16.82 -1.85 13.29
N ARG A 95 -18.08 -2.22 13.57
CA ARG A 95 -18.83 -1.71 14.73
C ARG A 95 -18.18 -2.06 16.06
N GLU A 96 -17.64 -3.28 16.18
CA GLU A 96 -16.96 -3.71 17.41
C GLU A 96 -15.66 -2.94 17.63
N ILE A 97 -14.85 -2.74 16.59
CA ILE A 97 -13.61 -1.94 16.68
C ILE A 97 -13.94 -0.51 17.08
N GLU A 98 -14.93 0.11 16.46
CA GLU A 98 -15.33 1.50 16.75
C GLU A 98 -15.95 1.72 18.14
N GLN A 99 -16.27 0.66 18.89
CA GLN A 99 -16.63 0.77 20.31
C GLN A 99 -15.44 1.10 21.22
N VAL A 100 -14.22 0.96 20.74
CA VAL A 100 -13.04 1.39 21.49
C VAL A 100 -12.87 2.90 21.34
N ASP A 101 -12.86 3.62 22.47
CA ASP A 101 -12.77 5.09 22.47
C ASP A 101 -11.57 5.61 21.71
N GLY A 102 -11.84 6.48 20.74
CA GLY A 102 -10.83 7.13 19.91
C GLY A 102 -10.31 6.26 18.78
N THR A 103 -10.99 5.14 18.45
CA THR A 103 -10.65 4.33 17.28
C THR A 103 -11.61 4.59 16.11
N SER A 104 -11.12 4.37 14.90
CA SER A 104 -11.94 4.31 13.69
C SER A 104 -11.30 3.38 12.67
N VAL A 105 -12.14 2.65 11.94
CA VAL A 105 -11.66 1.82 10.83
C VAL A 105 -11.45 2.72 9.61
N GLU A 106 -10.23 2.70 9.04
CA GLU A 106 -9.91 3.42 7.81
C GLU A 106 -10.28 2.60 6.58
N GLU A 107 -9.93 1.30 6.60
CA GLU A 107 -10.05 0.43 5.44
C GLU A 107 -10.18 -1.04 5.83
N PHE A 108 -10.94 -1.79 5.03
CA PHE A 108 -10.90 -3.25 4.94
C PHE A 108 -10.42 -3.65 3.56
N ARG A 109 -9.48 -4.58 3.50
CA ARG A 109 -8.99 -5.14 2.25
C ARG A 109 -8.97 -6.67 2.33
N VAL A 110 -9.83 -7.33 1.56
CA VAL A 110 -9.81 -8.79 1.40
C VAL A 110 -8.61 -9.18 0.55
N VAL A 111 -7.80 -10.11 1.03
CA VAL A 111 -6.58 -10.58 0.36
C VAL A 111 -6.63 -12.11 0.17
N GLN A 112 -5.90 -12.62 -0.81
CA GLN A 112 -5.77 -14.07 -0.99
C GLN A 112 -4.74 -14.69 -0.04
N ALA A 113 -3.70 -13.94 0.27
CA ALA A 113 -2.67 -14.26 1.24
C ALA A 113 -2.25 -12.98 1.94
N PHE A 114 -1.82 -13.10 3.19
CA PHE A 114 -1.25 -11.95 3.91
C PHE A 114 0.12 -11.62 3.33
N PRO A 115 0.44 -10.32 3.16
CA PRO A 115 1.78 -9.90 2.78
C PRO A 115 2.79 -10.28 3.88
N ASP A 116 3.98 -10.66 3.48
CA ASP A 116 5.16 -10.73 4.37
C ASP A 116 6.08 -9.54 4.04
N PRO A 117 5.98 -8.42 4.77
CA PRO A 117 6.72 -7.21 4.43
C PRO A 117 8.25 -7.37 4.39
N ARG A 118 8.78 -8.42 5.05
CA ARG A 118 10.22 -8.71 5.05
C ARG A 118 10.62 -9.45 3.78
N LEU A 119 9.85 -10.48 3.44
CA LEU A 119 10.07 -11.25 2.21
C LEU A 119 9.79 -10.37 0.99
N ASP A 120 8.68 -9.64 0.98
CA ASP A 120 8.29 -8.74 -0.10
C ASP A 120 9.38 -7.69 -0.39
N ALA A 121 10.01 -7.11 0.66
CA ALA A 121 11.12 -6.18 0.51
C ALA A 121 12.37 -6.83 -0.12
N LEU A 122 12.67 -8.08 0.24
CA LEU A 122 13.79 -8.82 -0.34
C LEU A 122 13.53 -9.21 -1.79
N GLU A 123 12.32 -9.65 -2.10
CA GLU A 123 11.90 -9.98 -3.47
C GLU A 123 11.88 -8.74 -4.36
N SER A 124 11.44 -7.58 -3.83
CA SER A 124 11.52 -6.30 -4.51
C SER A 124 12.96 -5.94 -4.88
N ALA A 125 13.88 -6.09 -3.93
CA ALA A 125 15.29 -5.82 -4.18
C ALA A 125 15.89 -6.78 -5.21
N ALA A 126 15.58 -8.08 -5.12
CA ALA A 126 16.04 -9.10 -6.06
C ALA A 126 15.55 -8.82 -7.48
N THR A 127 14.25 -8.54 -7.64
CA THR A 127 13.61 -8.20 -8.93
C THR A 127 14.34 -7.05 -9.64
N LEU A 128 14.73 -6.00 -8.90
CA LEU A 128 15.46 -4.87 -9.49
C LEU A 128 16.91 -5.24 -9.86
N CYS A 129 17.53 -6.16 -9.13
CA CYS A 129 18.91 -6.59 -9.40
C CYS A 129 19.01 -7.64 -10.53
N GLU A 130 17.91 -8.28 -10.92
CA GLU A 130 17.86 -9.28 -11.99
C GLU A 130 17.81 -8.67 -13.39
N ALA A 131 17.55 -7.37 -13.52
CA ALA A 131 17.49 -6.70 -14.82
C ALA A 131 18.82 -6.79 -15.56
N GLY A 132 18.78 -7.24 -16.82
CA GLY A 132 19.94 -7.43 -17.68
C GLY A 132 20.34 -6.18 -18.48
N SER A 133 19.52 -5.12 -18.43
CA SER A 133 19.78 -3.85 -19.14
C SER A 133 19.10 -2.68 -18.43
N VAL A 134 19.56 -1.47 -18.73
CA VAL A 134 18.96 -0.22 -18.18
C VAL A 134 17.49 -0.10 -18.56
N ASP A 135 17.14 -0.38 -19.82
CA ASP A 135 15.76 -0.30 -20.31
C ASP A 135 14.83 -1.30 -19.59
N GLU A 136 15.32 -2.51 -19.33
CA GLU A 136 14.60 -3.51 -18.56
C GLU A 136 14.45 -3.09 -17.10
N LEU A 137 15.52 -2.58 -16.47
CA LEU A 137 15.47 -2.07 -15.10
C LEU A 137 14.44 -0.97 -14.94
N GLN A 138 14.42 0.02 -15.83
CA GLN A 138 13.50 1.15 -15.78
C GLN A 138 12.04 0.70 -15.89
N LYS A 139 11.73 -0.20 -16.83
CA LYS A 139 10.39 -0.77 -17.02
C LYS A 139 9.96 -1.60 -15.80
N THR A 140 10.84 -2.50 -15.35
CA THR A 140 10.59 -3.33 -14.17
C THR A 140 10.37 -2.48 -12.94
N LEU A 141 11.17 -1.41 -12.75
CA LEU A 141 11.06 -0.51 -11.61
C LEU A 141 9.66 0.13 -11.53
N VAL A 142 9.18 0.79 -12.59
CA VAL A 142 7.88 1.49 -12.53
C VAL A 142 6.72 0.50 -12.40
N GLU A 143 6.75 -0.64 -13.08
CA GLU A 143 5.74 -1.69 -12.96
C GLU A 143 5.73 -2.33 -11.57
N HIS A 144 6.90 -2.61 -11.01
CA HIS A 144 7.03 -3.17 -9.68
C HIS A 144 6.50 -2.21 -8.62
N LEU A 145 6.96 -0.96 -8.66
CA LEU A 145 6.54 0.08 -7.72
C LEU A 145 5.02 0.35 -7.79
N ARG A 146 4.46 0.39 -9.00
CA ARG A 146 3.02 0.55 -9.17
C ARG A 146 2.24 -0.55 -8.45
N ARG A 147 2.66 -1.80 -8.55
CA ARG A 147 2.01 -2.95 -7.91
C ARG A 147 2.24 -2.97 -6.41
N GLU A 148 3.47 -2.77 -5.98
CA GLU A 148 3.89 -2.79 -4.58
C GLU A 148 3.14 -1.75 -3.73
N PHE A 149 3.02 -0.53 -4.27
CA PHE A 149 2.36 0.57 -3.59
C PHE A 149 0.85 0.69 -3.91
N LEU A 150 0.26 -0.29 -4.60
CA LEU A 150 -1.15 -0.26 -5.04
C LEU A 150 -1.49 1.05 -5.75
N ALA A 151 -0.55 1.55 -6.56
CA ALA A 151 -0.66 2.83 -7.22
C ALA A 151 -1.48 2.73 -8.52
N GLU A 152 -2.19 3.81 -8.85
CA GLU A 152 -2.88 3.95 -10.12
C GLU A 152 -1.87 4.10 -11.25
N TRP A 153 -0.82 4.89 -11.00
CA TRP A 153 0.28 5.11 -11.93
C TRP A 153 1.62 5.24 -11.22
N ALA A 154 2.69 4.91 -11.92
CA ALA A 154 4.07 5.14 -11.54
C ALA A 154 4.86 5.62 -12.75
N VAL A 155 5.77 6.57 -12.57
CA VAL A 155 6.60 7.13 -13.65
C VAL A 155 8.05 7.33 -13.21
N LEU A 156 8.94 7.26 -14.18
CA LEU A 156 10.33 7.66 -14.06
C LEU A 156 10.57 8.88 -14.96
N LEU A 157 11.01 9.98 -14.37
CA LEU A 157 11.52 11.12 -15.08
C LEU A 157 13.05 11.02 -15.18
N ILE A 158 13.62 11.37 -16.32
CA ILE A 158 15.06 11.54 -16.52
C ILE A 158 15.24 12.94 -17.10
N GLU A 159 16.10 13.76 -16.50
CA GLU A 159 16.29 15.16 -16.89
C GLU A 159 14.96 15.92 -17.03
N ASP A 160 14.05 15.73 -16.06
CA ASP A 160 12.70 16.30 -16.01
C ASP A 160 11.75 15.86 -17.15
N ALA A 161 12.14 14.94 -18.01
CA ALA A 161 11.31 14.37 -19.06
C ALA A 161 10.75 12.99 -18.66
N LEU A 162 9.51 12.71 -19.07
CA LEU A 162 8.92 11.38 -18.85
C LEU A 162 9.64 10.34 -19.71
N ALA A 163 10.38 9.44 -19.07
CA ALA A 163 11.12 8.37 -19.74
C ALA A 163 10.29 7.07 -19.81
N VAL A 164 9.74 6.63 -18.69
CA VAL A 164 8.95 5.39 -18.60
C VAL A 164 7.77 5.61 -17.66
N GLY A 165 6.63 4.99 -17.96
CA GLY A 165 5.44 5.01 -17.12
C GLY A 165 4.71 3.67 -17.12
N ALA A 166 3.95 3.41 -16.05
CA ALA A 166 3.12 2.23 -15.87
C ALA A 166 1.78 2.60 -15.22
N GLY A 167 0.73 1.87 -15.57
CA GLY A 167 -0.62 2.06 -15.04
C GLY A 167 -1.45 3.07 -15.82
N ASP A 168 -2.30 3.80 -15.10
CA ASP A 168 -3.20 4.80 -15.67
C ASP A 168 -2.43 6.04 -16.19
N THR A 169 -3.13 6.91 -16.90
CA THR A 169 -2.52 8.13 -17.42
C THR A 169 -2.07 9.04 -16.26
N PRO A 170 -0.76 9.30 -16.13
CA PRO A 170 -0.26 10.19 -15.08
C PRO A 170 -0.62 11.66 -15.39
N PRO A 171 -0.45 12.58 -14.43
CA PRO A 171 -0.48 14.01 -14.69
C PRO A 171 0.52 14.44 -15.79
N ALA A 172 0.34 15.65 -16.33
CA ALA A 172 1.23 16.19 -17.36
C ALA A 172 2.70 16.22 -16.90
N ALA A 173 3.63 15.92 -17.81
CA ALA A 173 5.06 15.80 -17.48
C ALA A 173 5.63 17.06 -16.84
N GLU A 174 5.19 18.24 -17.27
CA GLU A 174 5.61 19.54 -16.73
C GLU A 174 5.19 19.70 -15.26
N LEU A 175 3.99 19.19 -14.90
CA LEU A 175 3.52 19.21 -13.52
C LEU A 175 4.35 18.23 -12.66
N LEU A 176 4.62 17.04 -13.17
CA LEU A 176 5.43 16.05 -12.48
C LEU A 176 6.86 16.55 -12.24
N ALA A 177 7.48 17.22 -13.23
CA ALA A 177 8.79 17.85 -13.09
C ALA A 177 8.77 18.97 -12.02
N ALA A 178 7.74 19.80 -12.01
CA ALA A 178 7.59 20.85 -10.97
C ALA A 178 7.44 20.24 -9.55
N ILE A 179 6.71 19.15 -9.41
CA ILE A 179 6.58 18.41 -8.16
C ILE A 179 7.93 17.82 -7.72
N ALA A 180 8.66 17.19 -8.64
CA ALA A 180 9.99 16.64 -8.39
C ALA A 180 10.96 17.72 -7.87
N ALA A 181 11.00 18.86 -8.55
CA ALA A 181 11.83 20.01 -8.14
C ALA A 181 11.41 20.57 -6.77
N GLY A 182 10.10 20.69 -6.50
CA GLY A 182 9.58 21.11 -5.21
C GLY A 182 9.94 20.16 -4.08
N THR A 183 9.90 18.84 -4.35
CA THR A 183 10.33 17.81 -3.40
C THR A 183 11.81 17.94 -3.08
N ALA A 184 12.66 18.07 -4.09
CA ALA A 184 14.10 18.24 -3.89
C ALA A 184 14.46 19.51 -3.09
N ALA A 185 13.66 20.57 -3.22
CA ALA A 185 13.84 21.82 -2.47
C ALA A 185 13.41 21.73 -0.99
N SER A 186 12.67 20.68 -0.59
CA SER A 186 12.20 20.48 0.79
C SER A 186 12.89 19.32 1.46
N PRO A 187 13.83 19.52 2.40
CA PRO A 187 14.55 18.42 3.06
C PRO A 187 13.62 17.41 3.74
N LYS A 188 12.53 17.86 4.36
CA LYS A 188 11.56 16.98 5.03
C LYS A 188 10.75 16.12 4.06
N VAL A 189 10.55 16.57 2.84
CA VAL A 189 9.88 15.78 1.79
C VAL A 189 10.87 14.84 1.14
N ALA A 190 12.09 15.32 0.87
CA ALA A 190 13.15 14.53 0.25
C ALA A 190 13.60 13.36 1.13
N ASP A 191 13.58 13.50 2.47
CA ASP A 191 13.92 12.42 3.43
C ASP A 191 12.71 11.53 3.79
N GLY A 192 11.54 11.79 3.24
CA GLY A 192 10.31 11.01 3.48
C GLY A 192 9.64 11.25 4.84
N THR A 193 10.09 12.25 5.62
CA THR A 193 9.50 12.58 6.91
C THR A 193 8.06 13.09 6.75
N THR A 194 7.79 13.81 5.66
CA THR A 194 6.46 14.29 5.27
C THR A 194 6.29 14.27 3.76
N GLY A 195 5.10 14.49 3.25
CA GLY A 195 4.84 14.56 1.81
C GLY A 195 3.34 14.65 1.53
N PRO A 196 2.95 14.81 0.25
CA PRO A 196 1.55 14.72 -0.17
C PRO A 196 0.94 13.38 0.21
N ASP A 197 -0.37 13.37 0.44
CA ASP A 197 -1.09 12.16 0.86
C ASP A 197 -1.28 11.16 -0.28
N ASP A 198 -1.40 11.63 -1.49
CA ASP A 198 -1.74 10.89 -2.71
C ASP A 198 -0.54 10.69 -3.65
N LEU A 199 0.66 11.11 -3.23
CA LEU A 199 1.85 11.10 -4.07
C LEU A 199 3.11 10.67 -3.29
N LEU A 200 3.92 9.81 -3.91
CA LEU A 200 5.27 9.49 -3.46
C LEU A 200 6.28 10.00 -4.48
N VAL A 201 7.41 10.51 -4.00
CA VAL A 201 8.50 10.99 -4.82
C VAL A 201 9.84 10.49 -4.25
N ALA A 202 10.72 9.99 -5.13
CA ALA A 202 12.08 9.59 -4.75
C ALA A 202 13.08 9.91 -5.86
N ALA A 203 14.20 10.52 -5.50
CA ALA A 203 15.27 10.80 -6.43
C ALA A 203 16.22 9.62 -6.62
N LEU A 204 16.76 9.49 -7.84
CA LEU A 204 17.90 8.65 -8.21
C LEU A 204 19.05 9.58 -8.60
N PRO A 205 19.83 10.07 -7.63
CA PRO A 205 20.74 11.20 -7.84
C PRO A 205 21.93 10.89 -8.77
N VAL A 206 22.35 9.61 -8.88
CA VAL A 206 23.47 9.23 -9.76
C VAL A 206 23.06 9.38 -11.23
N HIS A 207 21.79 9.18 -11.56
CA HIS A 207 21.28 9.18 -12.93
C HIS A 207 20.38 10.38 -13.25
N GLU A 208 20.37 11.41 -12.36
CA GLU A 208 19.53 12.61 -12.51
C GLU A 208 18.08 12.28 -12.83
N ALA A 209 17.59 11.22 -12.18
CA ALA A 209 16.24 10.69 -12.39
C ALA A 209 15.37 10.82 -11.13
N THR A 210 14.06 10.84 -11.32
CA THR A 210 13.08 10.92 -10.23
C THR A 210 11.91 9.98 -10.49
N ILE A 211 11.58 9.18 -9.47
CA ILE A 211 10.39 8.34 -9.44
C ILE A 211 9.25 9.14 -8.83
N LEU A 212 8.09 9.09 -9.47
CA LEU A 212 6.82 9.56 -8.89
C LEU A 212 5.77 8.45 -8.99
N ILE A 213 4.99 8.31 -7.92
CA ILE A 213 3.94 7.30 -7.81
C ILE A 213 2.69 7.99 -7.29
N GLY A 214 1.54 7.76 -7.91
CA GLY A 214 0.27 8.36 -7.51
C GLY A 214 -0.84 7.35 -7.34
N ARG A 215 -1.67 7.60 -6.33
CA ARG A 215 -2.94 6.90 -6.10
C ARG A 215 -3.96 7.86 -5.50
N SER A 216 -5.24 7.60 -5.73
CA SER A 216 -6.34 8.37 -5.12
C SER A 216 -7.03 7.55 -4.02
N GLY A 217 -7.64 8.26 -3.08
CA GLY A 217 -8.47 7.65 -2.05
C GLY A 217 -7.77 6.99 -0.87
N GLN A 218 -6.46 6.76 -0.94
CA GLN A 218 -5.66 6.16 0.13
C GLN A 218 -4.39 6.98 0.36
N THR A 219 -4.19 7.41 1.61
CA THR A 219 -3.00 8.19 1.98
C THR A 219 -1.74 7.33 2.02
N PHE A 220 -0.67 7.80 1.41
CA PHE A 220 0.65 7.23 1.59
C PHE A 220 1.19 7.49 2.99
N ARG A 221 1.63 6.45 3.67
CA ARG A 221 2.14 6.52 5.04
C ARG A 221 3.66 6.68 5.07
N ARG A 222 4.18 7.11 6.22
CA ARG A 222 5.61 7.29 6.44
C ARG A 222 6.43 6.05 6.11
N ARG A 223 5.90 4.85 6.43
CA ARG A 223 6.56 3.58 6.10
C ARG A 223 6.72 3.39 4.59
N GLU A 224 5.67 3.66 3.81
CA GLU A 224 5.72 3.55 2.35
C GLU A 224 6.72 4.54 1.74
N ARG A 225 6.78 5.78 2.27
CA ARG A 225 7.79 6.75 1.86
C ARG A 225 9.21 6.23 2.10
N ALA A 226 9.47 5.68 3.28
CA ALA A 226 10.78 5.11 3.61
C ALA A 226 11.14 3.90 2.72
N GLN A 227 10.15 3.05 2.40
CA GLN A 227 10.31 1.90 1.51
C GLN A 227 10.66 2.36 0.08
N LEU A 228 9.93 3.34 -0.46
CA LEU A 228 10.25 3.90 -1.79
C LEU A 228 11.67 4.46 -1.86
N LEU A 229 12.09 5.23 -0.84
CA LEU A 229 13.46 5.77 -0.78
C LEU A 229 14.53 4.66 -0.73
N ALA A 230 14.23 3.53 -0.06
CA ALA A 230 15.14 2.38 -0.05
C ALA A 230 15.23 1.71 -1.43
N LEU A 231 14.08 1.48 -2.08
CA LEU A 231 14.02 0.89 -3.42
C LEU A 231 14.67 1.80 -4.47
N ALA A 232 14.47 3.13 -4.39
CA ALA A 232 15.12 4.09 -5.27
C ALA A 232 16.66 4.01 -5.18
N ARG A 233 17.23 3.88 -3.97
CA ARG A 233 18.68 3.70 -3.78
C ARG A 233 19.18 2.38 -4.39
N ILE A 234 18.40 1.31 -4.28
CA ILE A 234 18.74 0.01 -4.90
C ILE A 234 18.71 0.14 -6.41
N ALA A 235 17.66 0.75 -6.98
CA ALA A 235 17.52 0.97 -8.42
C ALA A 235 18.65 1.84 -8.99
N ASP A 236 18.97 2.94 -8.30
CA ASP A 236 20.07 3.86 -8.69
C ASP A 236 21.44 3.12 -8.73
N ARG A 237 21.66 2.23 -7.75
CA ARG A 237 22.86 1.40 -7.72
C ARG A 237 22.84 0.30 -8.79
N ALA A 238 21.71 -0.39 -8.96
CA ALA A 238 21.57 -1.42 -10.00
C ALA A 238 21.79 -0.82 -11.41
N TRP A 239 21.22 0.35 -11.65
CA TRP A 239 21.45 1.09 -12.91
C TRP A 239 22.94 1.36 -13.16
N SER A 240 23.67 1.83 -12.16
CA SER A 240 25.11 2.09 -12.25
C SER A 240 25.95 0.83 -12.54
N LEU A 241 25.41 -0.37 -12.33
CA LEU A 241 26.10 -1.62 -12.64
C LEU A 241 25.83 -2.10 -14.07
N LEU A 242 24.83 -1.51 -14.75
CA LEU A 242 24.42 -1.82 -16.11
C LEU A 242 24.98 -0.83 -17.16
N THR A 243 25.57 0.28 -16.70
CA THR A 243 26.23 1.30 -17.53
C THR A 243 27.74 1.19 -17.43
#